data_838c7472f9f2435b12647c5efafc985f
#
_entry.id   838c7472f9f2435b12647c5efafc985f
#
_cell.length_a   1.000
_cell.length_b   1.000
_cell.length_c   1.000
_cell.angle_alpha   90.00
_cell.angle_beta   90.00
_cell.angle_gamma   90.00
#
_symmetry.space_group_name_H-M   'P 1'
#
loop_
_entity.id
_entity.type
_entity.pdbx_description
1 polymer ?
#
loop_
_entity_poly.entity_id
_entity_poly.type
_entity_poly.pdbx_seq_one_letter_code
_entity_poly.pdbx_strand_id
1 'polypeptide(L)'
;MRVSIETLVENARVLRSRIPESVRMLCVVKADAYGHGAAKLAPALSGVADAFAVAIVEEARELREAGIRQMIVILGGACEESVREAVRLGASQAVYEPEMLMELEDEAKKLNVTAKAHLKVDTGMARIGVRGEDALKALLDAWKKCPHVEMEGIFTHFCVAENDPEFTEAQNARFERAIQIVRAAGYSPIAHAAASSAMLNPRYQHDMVRAGIALYGGGMPEVPELQYAQTLISMPIRMETIEPGDTVGYGRTFTAARRTRVMTLPIGYGDGYPRLLGNRAEVLIRGRRAPVIGNVCMDMLMVDVTDVPDAAVGDTVV
;
A
#
# COMPACT_ATOMS: atom_id res chain seq x y z
N MET A 1 -4.48 14.38 -10.73
CA MET A 1 -4.61 12.91 -10.63
C MET A 1 -6.09 12.53 -10.75
N ARG A 2 -6.44 11.52 -11.55
CA ARG A 2 -7.77 10.89 -11.59
C ARG A 2 -7.66 9.49 -11.03
N VAL A 3 -8.59 9.11 -10.13
CA VAL A 3 -8.68 7.77 -9.54
C VAL A 3 -10.04 7.18 -9.88
N SER A 4 -10.07 5.95 -10.38
CA SER A 4 -11.32 5.19 -10.60
C SER A 4 -11.56 4.27 -9.41
N ILE A 5 -12.55 4.61 -8.59
CA ILE A 5 -13.00 3.77 -7.48
C ILE A 5 -13.63 2.47 -7.99
N GLU A 6 -14.35 2.53 -9.12
CA GLU A 6 -14.94 1.34 -9.77
C GLU A 6 -13.87 0.31 -10.13
N THR A 7 -12.75 0.77 -10.71
CA THR A 7 -11.61 -0.11 -11.05
C THR A 7 -11.02 -0.77 -9.81
N LEU A 8 -10.88 -0.02 -8.70
CA LEU A 8 -10.35 -0.56 -7.44
C LEU A 8 -11.30 -1.60 -6.83
N VAL A 9 -12.60 -1.35 -6.87
CA VAL A 9 -13.61 -2.33 -6.40
C VAL A 9 -13.62 -3.58 -7.28
N GLU A 10 -13.47 -3.43 -8.60
CA GLU A 10 -13.38 -4.59 -9.50
C GLU A 10 -12.10 -5.39 -9.28
N ASN A 11 -10.95 -4.74 -9.10
CA ASN A 11 -9.71 -5.41 -8.70
C ASN A 11 -9.91 -6.22 -7.41
N ALA A 12 -10.57 -5.63 -6.41
CA ALA A 12 -10.87 -6.32 -5.17
C ALA A 12 -11.75 -7.57 -5.39
N ARG A 13 -12.77 -7.48 -6.26
CA ARG A 13 -13.64 -8.61 -6.62
C ARG A 13 -12.86 -9.71 -7.33
N VAL A 14 -12.01 -9.34 -8.28
CA VAL A 14 -11.11 -10.28 -8.98
C VAL A 14 -10.22 -11.01 -7.97
N LEU A 15 -9.56 -10.28 -7.06
CA LEU A 15 -8.72 -10.89 -6.03
C LEU A 15 -9.54 -11.79 -5.08
N ARG A 16 -10.72 -11.35 -4.66
CA ARG A 16 -11.62 -12.12 -3.80
C ARG A 16 -12.04 -13.45 -4.44
N SER A 17 -12.34 -13.45 -5.75
CA SER A 17 -12.72 -14.65 -6.48
C SER A 17 -11.59 -15.68 -6.64
N ARG A 18 -10.33 -15.29 -6.41
CA ARG A 18 -9.15 -16.15 -6.55
C ARG A 18 -8.70 -16.81 -5.23
N ILE A 19 -9.36 -16.49 -4.12
CA ILE A 19 -9.08 -17.08 -2.81
C ILE A 19 -10.33 -17.82 -2.28
N PRO A 20 -10.16 -18.87 -1.47
CA PRO A 20 -11.29 -19.60 -0.87
C PRO A 20 -12.18 -18.67 -0.02
N GLU A 21 -13.48 -18.98 0.05
CA GLU A 21 -14.43 -18.23 0.90
C GLU A 21 -14.05 -18.29 2.39
N SER A 22 -13.43 -19.38 2.84
CA SER A 22 -12.96 -19.55 4.21
C SER A 22 -11.77 -18.66 4.58
N VAL A 23 -11.05 -18.12 3.59
CA VAL A 23 -9.91 -17.23 3.80
C VAL A 23 -10.39 -15.79 3.74
N ARG A 24 -10.18 -15.02 4.80
CA ARG A 24 -10.53 -13.60 4.86
C ARG A 24 -9.64 -12.76 3.95
N MET A 25 -10.18 -11.69 3.40
CA MET A 25 -9.42 -10.71 2.63
C MET A 25 -9.33 -9.37 3.38
N LEU A 26 -8.11 -9.03 3.80
CA LEU A 26 -7.78 -7.74 4.41
C LEU A 26 -7.24 -6.82 3.31
N CYS A 27 -7.92 -5.70 3.07
CA CYS A 27 -7.48 -4.68 2.12
C CYS A 27 -6.53 -3.68 2.78
N VAL A 28 -5.32 -3.54 2.23
CA VAL A 28 -4.30 -2.63 2.76
C VAL A 28 -4.49 -1.25 2.14
N VAL A 29 -4.90 -0.28 2.94
CA VAL A 29 -5.25 1.09 2.53
C VAL A 29 -4.39 2.17 3.20
N LYS A 30 -3.20 1.80 3.68
CA LYS A 30 -2.21 2.72 4.25
C LYS A 30 -1.69 3.73 3.22
N ALA A 31 -1.05 4.80 3.67
CA ALA A 31 -0.53 5.90 2.86
C ALA A 31 -1.63 6.46 1.93
N ASP A 32 -2.77 6.82 2.54
CA ASP A 32 -3.97 7.30 1.84
C ASP A 32 -4.39 6.36 0.69
N ALA A 33 -4.47 5.06 0.99
CA ALA A 33 -4.72 4.01 0.00
C ALA A 33 -3.70 4.05 -1.16
N TYR A 34 -2.41 4.13 -0.84
CA TYR A 34 -1.33 4.28 -1.85
C TYR A 34 -1.54 5.51 -2.74
N GLY A 35 -2.06 6.60 -2.17
CA GLY A 35 -2.38 7.85 -2.86
C GLY A 35 -3.69 7.82 -3.66
N HIS A 36 -4.58 6.85 -3.42
CA HIS A 36 -5.85 6.73 -4.11
C HIS A 36 -7.04 7.33 -3.34
N GLY A 37 -6.83 7.77 -2.09
CA GLY A 37 -7.88 8.36 -1.25
C GLY A 37 -8.58 7.33 -0.36
N ALA A 38 -8.00 7.00 0.80
CA ALA A 38 -8.46 5.95 1.70
C ALA A 38 -9.89 6.17 2.20
N ALA A 39 -10.23 7.38 2.61
CA ALA A 39 -11.55 7.73 3.12
C ALA A 39 -12.70 7.53 2.12
N LYS A 40 -12.40 7.60 0.81
CA LYS A 40 -13.38 7.33 -0.25
C LYS A 40 -13.39 5.87 -0.68
N LEU A 41 -12.21 5.26 -0.72
CA LEU A 41 -12.05 3.88 -1.20
C LEU A 41 -12.57 2.85 -0.19
N ALA A 42 -12.23 2.99 1.09
CA ALA A 42 -12.56 1.97 2.08
C ALA A 42 -14.08 1.71 2.21
N PRO A 43 -14.96 2.73 2.23
CA PRO A 43 -16.40 2.50 2.18
C PRO A 43 -16.86 1.74 0.94
N ALA A 44 -16.28 2.03 -0.23
CA ALA A 44 -16.62 1.32 -1.48
C ALA A 44 -16.17 -0.15 -1.47
N LEU A 45 -15.12 -0.48 -0.73
CA LEU A 45 -14.60 -1.84 -0.55
C LEU A 45 -15.33 -2.64 0.54
N SER A 46 -16.15 -2.00 1.38
CA SER A 46 -16.79 -2.64 2.56
C SER A 46 -17.64 -3.88 2.24
N GLY A 47 -18.13 -3.99 1.01
CA GLY A 47 -18.90 -5.17 0.54
C GLY A 47 -18.03 -6.34 0.06
N VAL A 48 -16.71 -6.16 -0.03
CA VAL A 48 -15.76 -7.15 -0.55
C VAL A 48 -14.66 -7.46 0.47
N ALA A 49 -14.22 -6.45 1.23
CA ALA A 49 -13.19 -6.56 2.25
C ALA A 49 -13.75 -7.10 3.57
N ASP A 50 -13.11 -8.10 4.17
CA ASP A 50 -13.43 -8.56 5.52
C ASP A 50 -12.79 -7.66 6.59
N ALA A 51 -11.66 -7.04 6.27
CA ALA A 51 -10.89 -6.17 7.15
C ALA A 51 -10.08 -5.14 6.35
N PHE A 52 -9.58 -4.13 7.05
CA PHE A 52 -8.66 -3.13 6.50
C PHE A 52 -7.35 -3.10 7.27
N ALA A 53 -6.27 -2.69 6.61
CA ALA A 53 -5.00 -2.44 7.28
C ALA A 53 -4.41 -1.10 6.88
N VAL A 54 -3.86 -0.45 7.88
CA VAL A 54 -3.19 0.85 7.81
C VAL A 54 -1.80 0.80 8.40
N ALA A 55 -0.99 1.84 8.26
CA ALA A 55 0.34 1.89 8.84
C ALA A 55 0.35 2.51 10.24
N ILE A 56 -0.44 3.54 10.48
CA ILE A 56 -0.45 4.38 11.68
C ILE A 56 -1.89 4.62 12.18
N VAL A 57 -2.00 5.10 13.42
CA VAL A 57 -3.30 5.29 14.09
C VAL A 57 -4.13 6.41 13.45
N GLU A 58 -3.50 7.44 12.92
CA GLU A 58 -4.14 8.55 12.23
C GLU A 58 -4.95 8.06 11.03
N GLU A 59 -4.40 7.13 10.25
CA GLU A 59 -5.09 6.49 9.13
C GLU A 59 -6.27 5.64 9.62
N ALA A 60 -6.13 4.95 10.76
CA ALA A 60 -7.23 4.21 11.35
C ALA A 60 -8.38 5.13 11.80
N ARG A 61 -8.05 6.30 12.35
CA ARG A 61 -9.04 7.32 12.72
C ARG A 61 -9.81 7.81 11.49
N GLU A 62 -9.08 8.14 10.42
CA GLU A 62 -9.70 8.57 9.16
C GLU A 62 -10.68 7.53 8.60
N LEU A 63 -10.33 6.25 8.65
CA LEU A 63 -11.24 5.17 8.25
C LEU A 63 -12.48 5.08 9.16
N ARG A 64 -12.32 5.23 10.48
CA ARG A 64 -13.47 5.25 11.42
C ARG A 64 -14.38 6.44 11.16
N GLU A 65 -13.82 7.63 10.90
CA GLU A 65 -14.57 8.84 10.51
C GLU A 65 -15.31 8.66 9.18
N ALA A 66 -14.69 7.92 8.24
CA ALA A 66 -15.32 7.53 6.97
C ALA A 66 -16.41 6.45 7.13
N GLY A 67 -16.70 5.99 8.36
CA GLY A 67 -17.79 5.06 8.66
C GLY A 67 -17.42 3.59 8.64
N ILE A 68 -16.15 3.22 8.49
CA ILE A 68 -15.70 1.82 8.53
C ILE A 68 -15.93 1.24 9.93
N ARG A 69 -16.58 0.09 10.02
CA ARG A 69 -16.86 -0.66 11.25
C ARG A 69 -16.14 -1.99 11.33
N GLN A 70 -15.67 -2.51 10.21
CA GLN A 70 -14.88 -3.75 10.14
C GLN A 70 -13.60 -3.63 10.97
N MET A 71 -12.91 -4.77 11.14
CA MET A 71 -11.58 -4.84 11.71
C MET A 71 -10.64 -3.87 10.97
N ILE A 72 -9.89 -3.07 11.72
CA ILE A 72 -8.79 -2.26 11.20
C ILE A 72 -7.52 -2.68 11.93
N VAL A 73 -6.52 -3.15 11.19
CA VAL A 73 -5.23 -3.56 11.74
C VAL A 73 -4.19 -2.47 11.47
N ILE A 74 -3.60 -1.94 12.53
CA ILE A 74 -2.47 -1.01 12.46
C ILE A 74 -1.20 -1.84 12.38
N LEU A 75 -0.56 -1.87 11.21
CA LEU A 75 0.58 -2.75 10.91
C LEU A 75 1.92 -2.21 11.40
N GLY A 76 1.99 -0.92 11.67
CA GLY A 76 3.21 -0.24 12.11
C GLY A 76 3.45 -0.32 13.61
N GLY A 77 4.64 0.11 14.01
CA GLY A 77 4.94 0.40 15.41
C GLY A 77 4.19 1.66 15.87
N ALA A 78 4.06 1.82 17.18
CA ALA A 78 3.33 2.93 17.77
C ALA A 78 4.06 3.45 19.01
N CYS A 79 3.96 4.75 19.28
CA CYS A 79 4.29 5.32 20.58
C CYS A 79 3.10 5.16 21.53
N GLU A 80 3.33 5.42 22.82
CA GLU A 80 2.33 5.29 23.88
C GLU A 80 0.99 5.96 23.54
N GLU A 81 1.02 7.20 23.06
CA GLU A 81 -0.19 7.94 22.70
C GLU A 81 -0.96 7.27 21.54
N SER A 82 -0.25 6.76 20.54
CA SER A 82 -0.85 6.05 19.40
C SER A 82 -1.49 4.73 19.81
N VAL A 83 -0.87 4.01 20.75
CA VAL A 83 -1.43 2.76 21.32
C VAL A 83 -2.76 3.04 22.03
N ARG A 84 -2.78 4.08 22.89
CA ARG A 84 -4.01 4.50 23.60
C ARG A 84 -5.13 4.88 22.63
N GLU A 85 -4.79 5.61 21.58
CA GLU A 85 -5.77 6.00 20.56
C GLU A 85 -6.30 4.78 19.79
N ALA A 86 -5.47 3.80 19.49
CA ALA A 86 -5.90 2.55 18.82
C ALA A 86 -7.00 1.85 19.64
N VAL A 87 -6.87 1.82 20.98
CA VAL A 87 -7.92 1.26 21.85
C VAL A 87 -9.23 2.05 21.73
N ARG A 88 -9.18 3.39 21.75
CA ARG A 88 -10.36 4.25 21.61
C ARG A 88 -11.09 4.07 20.29
N LEU A 89 -10.33 3.84 19.23
CA LEU A 89 -10.85 3.58 17.88
C LEU A 89 -11.37 2.14 17.71
N GLY A 90 -11.12 1.23 18.68
CA GLY A 90 -11.37 -0.20 18.51
C GLY A 90 -10.61 -0.78 17.33
N ALA A 91 -9.40 -0.29 17.08
CA ALA A 91 -8.48 -0.81 16.07
C ALA A 91 -7.51 -1.81 16.71
N SER A 92 -7.05 -2.78 15.92
CA SER A 92 -6.12 -3.81 16.37
C SER A 92 -4.69 -3.35 16.13
N GLN A 93 -3.92 -3.18 17.22
CA GLN A 93 -2.52 -2.76 17.15
C GLN A 93 -1.59 -3.94 16.90
N ALA A 94 -0.61 -3.81 15.99
CA ALA A 94 0.50 -4.74 15.89
C ALA A 94 1.37 -4.65 17.14
N VAL A 95 1.60 -5.79 17.80
CA VAL A 95 2.36 -5.89 19.05
C VAL A 95 3.53 -6.86 18.89
N TYR A 96 4.70 -6.49 19.39
CA TYR A 96 5.92 -7.30 19.34
C TYR A 96 6.87 -7.02 20.53
N GLU A 97 6.48 -6.15 21.46
CA GLU A 97 7.21 -5.79 22.66
C GLU A 97 6.27 -5.81 23.88
N PRO A 98 6.74 -6.22 25.07
CA PRO A 98 5.91 -6.28 26.26
C PRO A 98 5.35 -4.92 26.71
N GLU A 99 6.10 -3.84 26.48
CA GLU A 99 5.70 -2.47 26.83
C GLU A 99 4.41 -2.05 26.13
N MET A 100 4.28 -2.42 24.84
CA MET A 100 3.06 -2.15 24.06
C MET A 100 1.83 -2.85 24.63
N LEU A 101 2.01 -4.07 25.19
CA LEU A 101 0.92 -4.80 25.86
C LEU A 101 0.47 -4.10 27.13
N MET A 102 1.40 -3.59 27.93
CA MET A 102 1.08 -2.87 29.17
C MET A 102 0.32 -1.58 28.88
N GLU A 103 0.71 -0.85 27.84
CA GLU A 103 0.01 0.37 27.42
C GLU A 103 -1.43 0.08 26.94
N LEU A 104 -1.62 -1.00 26.13
CA LEU A 104 -2.95 -1.45 25.71
C LEU A 104 -3.81 -1.86 26.91
N GLU A 105 -3.25 -2.63 27.85
CA GLU A 105 -3.92 -3.09 29.05
C GLU A 105 -4.37 -1.92 29.94
N ASP A 106 -3.47 -0.95 30.15
CA ASP A 106 -3.76 0.21 30.97
C ASP A 106 -4.88 1.09 30.39
N GLU A 107 -4.87 1.32 29.09
CA GLU A 107 -5.93 2.11 28.46
C GLU A 107 -7.24 1.33 28.36
N ALA A 108 -7.19 0.03 28.08
CA ALA A 108 -8.36 -0.84 28.06
C ALA A 108 -9.07 -0.86 29.42
N LYS A 109 -8.31 -0.95 30.52
CA LYS A 109 -8.85 -0.86 31.90
C LYS A 109 -9.52 0.48 32.17
N LYS A 110 -8.85 1.60 31.80
CA LYS A 110 -9.40 2.96 32.00
C LYS A 110 -10.73 3.14 31.29
N LEU A 111 -10.85 2.61 30.09
CA LEU A 111 -12.04 2.72 29.25
C LEU A 111 -13.08 1.62 29.51
N ASN A 112 -12.76 0.62 30.34
CA ASN A 112 -13.56 -0.58 30.58
C ASN A 112 -13.95 -1.30 29.28
N VAL A 113 -12.97 -1.51 28.38
CA VAL A 113 -13.12 -2.21 27.12
C VAL A 113 -12.08 -3.31 26.99
N THR A 114 -12.20 -4.15 25.98
CA THR A 114 -11.14 -5.08 25.55
C THR A 114 -10.38 -4.46 24.37
N ALA A 115 -9.09 -4.23 24.55
CA ALA A 115 -8.19 -3.85 23.47
C ALA A 115 -7.92 -5.04 22.56
N LYS A 116 -7.72 -4.79 21.28
CA LYS A 116 -7.41 -5.82 20.27
C LYS A 116 -6.00 -5.65 19.76
N ALA A 117 -5.30 -6.78 19.60
CA ALA A 117 -3.93 -6.76 19.13
C ALA A 117 -3.61 -7.91 18.20
N HIS A 118 -2.72 -7.66 17.26
CA HIS A 118 -2.13 -8.66 16.38
C HIS A 118 -0.66 -8.86 16.73
N LEU A 119 -0.31 -10.07 17.17
CA LEU A 119 1.07 -10.46 17.44
C LEU A 119 1.89 -10.45 16.15
N LYS A 120 2.90 -9.60 16.07
CA LYS A 120 3.81 -9.55 14.91
C LYS A 120 5.04 -10.41 15.14
N VAL A 121 5.28 -11.38 14.25
CA VAL A 121 6.45 -12.26 14.27
C VAL A 121 7.40 -11.87 13.15
N ASP A 122 8.68 -11.68 13.47
CA ASP A 122 9.75 -11.54 12.48
C ASP A 122 10.31 -12.92 12.10
N THR A 123 9.98 -13.37 10.91
CA THR A 123 10.44 -14.64 10.36
C THR A 123 11.66 -14.52 9.43
N GLY A 124 12.19 -13.30 9.25
CA GLY A 124 13.37 -13.08 8.42
C GLY A 124 13.40 -11.77 7.64
N MET A 125 12.41 -10.89 7.84
CA MET A 125 12.41 -9.56 7.21
C MET A 125 13.28 -8.54 7.95
N ALA A 126 13.54 -8.74 9.25
CA ALA A 126 14.36 -7.89 10.10
C ALA A 126 13.93 -6.40 10.13
N ARG A 127 12.60 -6.16 10.18
CA ARG A 127 12.03 -4.81 10.21
C ARG A 127 11.35 -4.49 11.53
N ILE A 128 10.33 -5.24 11.90
CA ILE A 128 9.61 -5.23 13.19
C ILE A 128 9.08 -6.63 13.48
N GLY A 129 8.86 -6.95 14.75
CA GLY A 129 8.29 -8.23 15.16
C GLY A 129 9.18 -8.97 16.17
N VAL A 130 8.55 -9.80 16.99
CA VAL A 130 9.26 -10.69 17.92
C VAL A 130 10.04 -11.77 17.14
N ARG A 131 11.29 -11.98 17.46
CA ARG A 131 12.18 -12.88 16.74
C ARG A 131 12.71 -14.00 17.64
N GLY A 132 12.48 -15.23 17.22
CA GLY A 132 12.91 -16.44 17.93
C GLY A 132 11.92 -16.92 18.99
N GLU A 133 12.02 -18.21 19.35
CA GLU A 133 11.05 -18.87 20.23
C GLU A 133 11.09 -18.33 21.67
N ASP A 134 12.28 -18.03 22.19
CA ASP A 134 12.42 -17.59 23.57
C ASP A 134 11.83 -16.16 23.78
N ALA A 135 12.08 -15.25 22.83
CA ALA A 135 11.47 -13.94 22.86
C ALA A 135 9.94 -14.02 22.69
N LEU A 136 9.46 -14.93 21.80
CA LEU A 136 8.03 -15.17 21.66
C LEU A 136 7.39 -15.68 22.95
N LYS A 137 8.02 -16.65 23.64
CA LYS A 137 7.53 -17.17 24.93
C LYS A 137 7.51 -16.08 26.02
N ALA A 138 8.56 -15.25 26.08
CA ALA A 138 8.59 -14.13 27.01
C ALA A 138 7.47 -13.12 26.76
N LEU A 139 7.17 -12.82 25.48
CA LEU A 139 6.05 -11.94 25.11
C LEU A 139 4.70 -12.57 25.47
N LEU A 140 4.53 -13.88 25.30
CA LEU A 140 3.32 -14.60 25.71
C LEU A 140 3.13 -14.60 27.22
N ASP A 141 4.21 -14.69 28.00
CA ASP A 141 4.13 -14.58 29.47
C ASP A 141 3.78 -13.16 29.92
N ALA A 142 4.18 -12.13 29.19
CA ALA A 142 3.68 -10.78 29.38
C ALA A 142 2.20 -10.65 29.02
N TRP A 143 1.77 -11.27 27.90
CA TRP A 143 0.37 -11.25 27.44
C TRP A 143 -0.60 -11.85 28.45
N LYS A 144 -0.22 -12.94 29.13
CA LYS A 144 -1.01 -13.53 30.23
C LYS A 144 -1.33 -12.59 31.38
N LYS A 145 -0.51 -11.54 31.54
CA LYS A 145 -0.69 -10.51 32.57
C LYS A 145 -1.59 -9.37 32.11
N CYS A 146 -2.03 -9.39 30.86
CA CYS A 146 -2.83 -8.36 30.21
C CYS A 146 -4.22 -8.93 29.82
N PRO A 147 -5.11 -9.22 30.79
CA PRO A 147 -6.38 -9.89 30.53
C PRO A 147 -7.39 -9.06 29.73
N HIS A 148 -7.17 -7.74 29.61
CA HIS A 148 -8.01 -6.86 28.80
C HIS A 148 -7.45 -6.65 27.37
N VAL A 149 -6.42 -7.42 26.97
CA VAL A 149 -5.85 -7.39 25.62
C VAL A 149 -6.12 -8.72 24.91
N GLU A 150 -7.06 -8.72 23.97
CA GLU A 150 -7.37 -9.86 23.12
C GLU A 150 -6.27 -10.04 22.05
N MET A 151 -5.72 -11.26 21.93
CA MET A 151 -4.89 -11.62 20.79
C MET A 151 -5.81 -11.98 19.61
N GLU A 152 -6.26 -10.95 18.85
CA GLU A 152 -7.17 -11.12 17.72
C GLU A 152 -6.48 -11.77 16.53
N GLY A 153 -5.17 -11.50 16.30
CA GLY A 153 -4.42 -12.05 15.20
C GLY A 153 -2.94 -12.32 15.49
N ILE A 154 -2.32 -13.08 14.60
CA ILE A 154 -0.88 -13.31 14.51
C ILE A 154 -0.41 -13.16 13.07
N PHE A 155 0.69 -12.45 12.83
CA PHE A 155 1.14 -12.26 11.46
C PHE A 155 2.65 -12.13 11.27
N THR A 156 3.07 -12.46 10.06
CA THR A 156 4.42 -12.19 9.55
C THR A 156 4.34 -11.46 8.20
N HIS A 157 5.48 -11.24 7.57
CA HIS A 157 5.57 -10.69 6.22
C HIS A 157 6.74 -11.31 5.48
N PHE A 158 6.47 -11.90 4.33
CA PHE A 158 7.49 -12.45 3.45
C PHE A 158 8.25 -11.32 2.76
N CYS A 159 9.57 -11.43 2.68
CA CYS A 159 10.40 -10.38 2.11
C CYS A 159 10.77 -10.62 0.64
N VAL A 160 10.62 -11.85 0.14
CA VAL A 160 11.10 -12.27 -1.20
C VAL A 160 10.16 -13.26 -1.88
N ALA A 161 8.85 -13.20 -1.57
CA ALA A 161 7.86 -14.17 -2.08
C ALA A 161 7.81 -14.27 -3.62
N GLU A 162 8.27 -13.24 -4.32
CA GLU A 162 8.28 -13.18 -5.79
C GLU A 162 9.50 -13.88 -6.40
N ASN A 163 10.63 -13.92 -5.68
CA ASN A 163 11.93 -14.22 -6.30
C ASN A 163 12.69 -15.38 -5.62
N ASP A 164 12.33 -15.77 -4.39
CA ASP A 164 13.01 -16.82 -3.62
C ASP A 164 12.02 -17.71 -2.89
N PRO A 165 11.54 -18.77 -3.55
CA PRO A 165 10.58 -19.72 -2.96
C PRO A 165 11.16 -20.48 -1.77
N GLU A 166 12.46 -20.80 -1.76
CA GLU A 166 13.09 -21.53 -0.69
C GLU A 166 13.14 -20.71 0.60
N PHE A 167 13.57 -19.45 0.51
CA PHE A 167 13.57 -18.57 1.67
C PHE A 167 12.14 -18.24 2.15
N THR A 168 11.19 -18.09 1.24
CA THR A 168 9.78 -17.87 1.56
C THR A 168 9.19 -19.05 2.33
N GLU A 169 9.48 -20.29 1.92
CA GLU A 169 9.08 -21.49 2.64
C GLU A 169 9.74 -21.57 4.04
N ALA A 170 11.01 -21.22 4.15
CA ALA A 170 11.69 -21.13 5.44
C ALA A 170 11.06 -20.06 6.35
N GLN A 171 10.62 -18.91 5.82
CA GLN A 171 9.87 -17.92 6.59
C GLN A 171 8.50 -18.47 7.03
N ASN A 172 7.79 -19.16 6.13
CA ASN A 172 6.50 -19.77 6.45
C ASN A 172 6.63 -20.87 7.54
N ALA A 173 7.63 -21.74 7.44
CA ALA A 173 7.88 -22.77 8.45
C ALA A 173 8.14 -22.16 9.85
N ARG A 174 8.91 -21.07 9.93
CA ARG A 174 9.10 -20.32 11.19
C ARG A 174 7.79 -19.71 11.69
N PHE A 175 6.94 -19.23 10.79
CA PHE A 175 5.64 -18.68 11.15
C PHE A 175 4.69 -19.75 11.67
N GLU A 176 4.61 -20.89 11.01
CA GLU A 176 3.83 -22.06 11.47
C GLU A 176 4.28 -22.53 12.85
N ARG A 177 5.60 -22.53 13.09
CA ARG A 177 6.14 -22.84 14.42
C ARG A 177 5.71 -21.82 15.47
N ALA A 178 5.69 -20.54 15.14
CA ALA A 178 5.19 -19.49 16.05
C ALA A 178 3.70 -19.70 16.35
N ILE A 179 2.88 -20.01 15.35
CA ILE A 179 1.45 -20.33 15.54
C ILE A 179 1.26 -21.51 16.49
N GLN A 180 2.04 -22.57 16.34
CA GLN A 180 1.98 -23.73 17.23
C GLN A 180 2.29 -23.35 18.69
N ILE A 181 3.32 -22.54 18.93
CA ILE A 181 3.69 -22.04 20.26
C ILE A 181 2.55 -21.20 20.87
N VAL A 182 1.97 -20.31 20.10
CA VAL A 182 0.86 -19.44 20.51
C VAL A 182 -0.39 -20.29 20.84
N ARG A 183 -0.71 -21.26 20.01
CA ARG A 183 -1.84 -22.19 20.27
C ARG A 183 -1.62 -23.05 21.50
N ALA A 184 -0.41 -23.54 21.71
CA ALA A 184 -0.05 -24.29 22.91
C ALA A 184 -0.14 -23.44 24.20
N ALA A 185 -0.01 -22.11 24.08
CA ALA A 185 -0.22 -21.17 25.18
C ALA A 185 -1.70 -20.84 25.44
N GLY A 186 -2.64 -21.41 24.67
CA GLY A 186 -4.09 -21.27 24.84
C GLY A 186 -4.75 -20.16 24.00
N TYR A 187 -4.05 -19.58 23.05
CA TYR A 187 -4.60 -18.56 22.14
C TYR A 187 -5.00 -19.16 20.77
N SER A 188 -5.98 -18.56 20.13
CA SER A 188 -6.46 -18.98 18.80
C SER A 188 -6.61 -17.77 17.85
N PRO A 189 -5.51 -17.05 17.58
CA PRO A 189 -5.58 -15.86 16.74
C PRO A 189 -5.77 -16.18 15.26
N ILE A 190 -6.31 -15.19 14.51
CA ILE A 190 -6.37 -15.19 13.04
C ILE A 190 -4.94 -15.12 12.49
N ALA A 191 -4.47 -16.15 11.80
CA ALA A 191 -3.13 -16.19 11.23
C ALA A 191 -3.09 -15.59 9.82
N HIS A 192 -2.10 -14.70 9.56
CA HIS A 192 -1.92 -14.14 8.21
C HIS A 192 -0.45 -13.86 7.87
N ALA A 193 0.00 -14.38 6.73
CA ALA A 193 1.37 -14.21 6.22
C ALA A 193 1.41 -13.54 4.84
N ALA A 194 0.60 -14.03 3.91
CA ALA A 194 0.62 -13.64 2.51
C ALA A 194 0.16 -12.20 2.30
N ALA A 195 0.97 -11.45 1.54
CA ALA A 195 0.59 -10.20 0.89
C ALA A 195 0.35 -10.49 -0.60
N SER A 196 0.22 -9.44 -1.45
CA SER A 196 -0.16 -9.58 -2.86
C SER A 196 0.59 -10.70 -3.59
N SER A 197 1.91 -10.71 -3.57
CA SER A 197 2.75 -11.68 -4.28
C SER A 197 2.61 -13.14 -3.83
N ALA A 198 2.04 -13.39 -2.65
CA ALA A 198 1.87 -14.73 -2.11
C ALA A 198 0.41 -15.12 -1.88
N MET A 199 -0.55 -14.19 -2.06
CA MET A 199 -1.92 -14.40 -1.62
C MET A 199 -2.68 -15.48 -2.39
N LEU A 200 -2.26 -15.80 -3.60
CA LEU A 200 -2.88 -16.86 -4.42
C LEU A 200 -2.29 -18.25 -4.16
N ASN A 201 -1.19 -18.35 -3.42
CA ASN A 201 -0.62 -19.64 -3.08
C ASN A 201 -1.32 -20.23 -1.84
N PRO A 202 -2.05 -21.35 -1.97
CA PRO A 202 -2.79 -21.96 -0.84
C PRO A 202 -1.91 -22.28 0.37
N ARG A 203 -0.61 -22.54 0.15
CA ARG A 203 0.37 -22.85 1.18
C ARG A 203 0.55 -21.71 2.19
N TYR A 204 0.33 -20.45 1.76
CA TYR A 204 0.64 -19.25 2.53
C TYR A 204 -0.59 -18.44 2.96
N GLN A 205 -1.80 -18.85 2.57
CA GLN A 205 -3.03 -18.10 2.83
C GLN A 205 -3.39 -18.04 4.32
N HIS A 206 -3.19 -19.15 5.06
CA HIS A 206 -3.65 -19.29 6.44
C HIS A 206 -5.13 -18.89 6.60
N ASP A 207 -5.48 -18.10 7.63
CA ASP A 207 -6.86 -17.68 7.88
C ASP A 207 -7.24 -16.38 7.14
N MET A 208 -6.22 -15.60 6.72
CA MET A 208 -6.44 -14.29 6.08
C MET A 208 -5.26 -13.90 5.18
N VAL A 209 -5.56 -13.28 4.05
CA VAL A 209 -4.57 -12.68 3.14
C VAL A 209 -4.67 -11.16 3.15
N ARG A 210 -3.58 -10.49 2.73
CA ARG A 210 -3.50 -9.02 2.71
C ARG A 210 -3.33 -8.50 1.29
N ALA A 211 -4.42 -8.07 0.67
CA ALA A 211 -4.41 -7.44 -0.63
C ALA A 211 -3.82 -6.01 -0.51
N GLY A 212 -2.58 -5.84 -0.95
CA GLY A 212 -1.85 -4.58 -0.99
C GLY A 212 -1.74 -4.05 -2.40
N ILE A 213 -0.55 -4.07 -2.99
CA ILE A 213 -0.28 -3.49 -4.31
C ILE A 213 -1.17 -4.06 -5.43
N ALA A 214 -1.60 -5.32 -5.31
CA ALA A 214 -2.52 -5.94 -6.25
C ALA A 214 -3.87 -5.24 -6.33
N LEU A 215 -4.38 -4.72 -5.21
CA LEU A 215 -5.63 -3.95 -5.17
C LEU A 215 -5.59 -2.75 -6.11
N TYR A 216 -4.39 -2.17 -6.30
CA TYR A 216 -4.14 -0.98 -7.11
C TYR A 216 -3.70 -1.30 -8.54
N GLY A 217 -3.76 -2.58 -8.94
CA GLY A 217 -3.44 -3.04 -10.30
C GLY A 217 -2.00 -3.46 -10.54
N GLY A 218 -1.18 -3.54 -9.48
CA GLY A 218 0.26 -3.86 -9.60
C GLY A 218 0.68 -5.19 -8.96
N GLY A 219 1.88 -5.67 -9.31
CA GLY A 219 2.58 -6.72 -8.58
C GLY A 219 2.06 -8.16 -8.76
N MET A 220 1.13 -8.41 -9.68
CA MET A 220 0.59 -9.76 -9.93
C MET A 220 0.37 -9.99 -11.43
N PRO A 221 1.43 -10.23 -12.21
CA PRO A 221 1.32 -10.46 -13.65
C PRO A 221 0.51 -11.72 -14.02
N GLU A 222 0.38 -12.65 -13.08
CA GLU A 222 -0.45 -13.85 -13.20
C GLU A 222 -1.97 -13.57 -13.12
N VAL A 223 -2.38 -12.33 -12.80
CA VAL A 223 -3.77 -11.89 -12.77
C VAL A 223 -3.93 -10.71 -13.73
N PRO A 224 -4.01 -10.96 -15.05
CA PRO A 224 -4.04 -9.93 -16.08
C PRO A 224 -5.31 -9.07 -16.08
N GLU A 225 -6.33 -9.48 -15.35
CA GLU A 225 -7.58 -8.72 -15.20
C GLU A 225 -7.43 -7.48 -14.30
N LEU A 226 -6.37 -7.44 -13.47
CA LEU A 226 -6.11 -6.28 -12.59
C LEU A 226 -5.71 -5.05 -13.42
N GLN A 227 -6.31 -3.92 -13.11
CA GLN A 227 -6.11 -2.68 -13.86
C GLN A 227 -5.59 -1.58 -12.95
N TYR A 228 -4.68 -0.75 -13.46
CA TYR A 228 -4.27 0.47 -12.76
C TYR A 228 -5.45 1.44 -12.67
N ALA A 229 -5.71 1.92 -11.46
CA ALA A 229 -6.83 2.81 -11.18
C ALA A 229 -6.46 4.30 -11.22
N GLN A 230 -5.17 4.61 -11.25
CA GLN A 230 -4.67 5.99 -11.31
C GLN A 230 -4.30 6.40 -12.74
N THR A 231 -4.67 7.63 -13.09
CA THR A 231 -4.26 8.28 -14.34
C THR A 231 -3.76 9.69 -14.02
N LEU A 232 -2.53 9.97 -14.40
CA LEU A 232 -1.99 11.34 -14.31
C LEU A 232 -2.47 12.13 -15.52
N ILE A 233 -3.15 13.24 -15.26
CA ILE A 233 -3.70 14.11 -16.30
C ILE A 233 -3.15 15.52 -16.11
N SER A 234 -2.73 16.13 -17.21
CA SER A 234 -2.33 17.54 -17.26
C SER A 234 -2.96 18.22 -18.49
N MET A 235 -2.91 19.55 -18.50
CA MET A 235 -3.30 20.36 -19.64
C MET A 235 -2.17 21.31 -20.01
N PRO A 236 -1.82 21.46 -21.30
CA PRO A 236 -0.77 22.37 -21.72
C PRO A 236 -1.10 23.83 -21.40
N ILE A 237 -0.09 24.57 -20.95
CA ILE A 237 -0.20 26.00 -20.67
C ILE A 237 0.43 26.87 -21.78
N ARG A 238 1.29 26.26 -22.61
CA ARG A 238 1.98 26.95 -23.70
C ARG A 238 2.31 26.00 -24.84
N MET A 239 2.34 26.53 -26.04
CA MET A 239 2.96 25.90 -27.21
C MET A 239 3.85 26.91 -27.91
N GLU A 240 5.00 26.47 -28.39
CA GLU A 240 5.90 27.27 -29.21
C GLU A 240 6.57 26.40 -30.28
N THR A 241 7.14 27.04 -31.27
CA THR A 241 7.97 26.37 -32.28
C THR A 241 9.41 26.83 -32.11
N ILE A 242 10.32 25.89 -32.06
CA ILE A 242 11.77 26.13 -32.02
C ILE A 242 12.41 25.64 -33.32
N GLU A 243 13.55 26.26 -33.69
CA GLU A 243 14.25 25.95 -34.92
C GLU A 243 15.39 24.92 -34.69
N PRO A 244 15.89 24.28 -35.75
CA PRO A 244 17.04 23.36 -35.63
C PRO A 244 18.22 24.02 -34.92
N GLY A 245 18.81 23.34 -33.92
CA GLY A 245 19.89 23.86 -33.10
C GLY A 245 19.46 24.53 -31.80
N ASP A 246 18.18 24.88 -31.64
CA ASP A 246 17.63 25.37 -30.38
C ASP A 246 17.61 24.26 -29.34
N THR A 247 17.70 24.66 -28.05
CA THR A 247 17.77 23.72 -26.93
C THR A 247 16.63 23.93 -25.94
N VAL A 248 16.26 22.84 -25.20
CA VAL A 248 15.13 22.85 -24.27
C VAL A 248 15.60 22.58 -22.84
N GLY A 249 15.14 23.43 -21.92
CA GLY A 249 15.21 23.25 -20.47
C GLY A 249 16.61 23.39 -19.86
N TYR A 250 16.70 23.11 -18.56
CA TYR A 250 17.94 23.19 -17.79
C TYR A 250 18.99 22.21 -18.32
N GLY A 251 20.23 22.70 -18.39
CA GLY A 251 21.38 21.92 -18.86
C GLY A 251 21.39 21.68 -20.35
N ARG A 252 20.43 22.20 -21.11
CA ARG A 252 20.36 22.10 -22.59
C ARG A 252 20.53 20.66 -23.06
N THR A 253 19.86 19.70 -22.37
CA THR A 253 20.01 18.27 -22.62
C THR A 253 19.24 17.73 -23.82
N PHE A 254 18.42 18.57 -24.43
CA PHE A 254 17.76 18.35 -25.72
C PHE A 254 18.15 19.46 -26.69
N THR A 255 18.51 19.08 -27.92
CA THR A 255 18.76 20.00 -29.04
C THR A 255 17.83 19.60 -30.20
N ALA A 256 17.09 20.53 -30.72
CA ALA A 256 16.18 20.31 -31.85
C ALA A 256 16.96 19.97 -33.11
N ALA A 257 16.74 18.79 -33.70
CA ALA A 257 17.32 18.38 -34.97
C ALA A 257 16.51 18.88 -36.18
N ARG A 258 15.29 19.29 -35.96
CA ARG A 258 14.32 19.80 -36.95
C ARG A 258 13.50 20.91 -36.32
N ARG A 259 12.74 21.63 -37.12
CA ARG A 259 11.71 22.54 -36.62
C ARG A 259 10.75 21.75 -35.73
N THR A 260 10.69 22.09 -34.46
CA THR A 260 10.05 21.31 -33.40
C THR A 260 8.96 22.12 -32.70
N ARG A 261 7.78 21.52 -32.57
CA ARG A 261 6.68 22.09 -31.77
C ARG A 261 6.79 21.61 -30.34
N VAL A 262 7.05 22.53 -29.42
CA VAL A 262 7.23 22.24 -27.99
C VAL A 262 5.96 22.64 -27.24
N MET A 263 5.45 21.70 -26.44
CA MET A 263 4.32 21.89 -25.54
C MET A 263 4.81 21.87 -24.11
N THR A 264 4.43 22.88 -23.29
CA THR A 264 4.78 22.97 -21.87
C THR A 264 3.60 22.52 -21.02
N LEU A 265 3.84 21.56 -20.12
CA LEU A 265 2.89 21.05 -19.14
C LEU A 265 3.24 21.58 -17.74
N PRO A 266 2.25 22.06 -16.95
CA PRO A 266 2.46 22.57 -15.59
C PRO A 266 2.48 21.38 -14.61
N ILE A 267 3.50 20.52 -14.73
CA ILE A 267 3.80 19.42 -13.83
C ILE A 267 5.30 19.19 -13.82
N GLY A 268 5.88 18.99 -12.65
CA GLY A 268 7.30 18.77 -12.49
C GLY A 268 7.64 17.91 -11.27
N TYR A 269 8.93 17.89 -10.89
CA TYR A 269 9.37 17.06 -9.78
C TYR A 269 8.85 17.57 -8.41
N GLY A 270 8.44 18.83 -8.30
CA GLY A 270 7.75 19.36 -7.12
C GLY A 270 6.37 18.73 -6.89
N ASP A 271 5.72 18.23 -7.96
CA ASP A 271 4.47 17.49 -7.91
C ASP A 271 4.66 15.96 -7.75
N GLY A 272 5.92 15.50 -7.65
CA GLY A 272 6.25 14.08 -7.58
C GLY A 272 6.55 13.42 -8.94
N TYR A 273 6.58 14.17 -10.05
CA TYR A 273 6.97 13.61 -11.35
C TYR A 273 8.48 13.34 -11.38
N PRO A 274 8.92 12.09 -11.65
CA PRO A 274 10.33 11.74 -11.51
C PRO A 274 11.24 12.51 -12.48
N ARG A 275 12.23 13.21 -11.94
CA ARG A 275 13.19 13.99 -12.75
C ARG A 275 13.95 13.13 -13.76
N LEU A 276 14.19 11.84 -13.45
CA LEU A 276 14.86 10.87 -14.33
C LEU A 276 14.10 10.56 -15.62
N LEU A 277 12.84 10.96 -15.72
CA LEU A 277 12.00 10.76 -16.91
C LEU A 277 12.25 11.80 -18.01
N GLY A 278 13.00 12.87 -17.75
CA GLY A 278 13.45 13.81 -18.79
C GLY A 278 14.20 13.10 -19.91
N ASN A 279 13.87 13.39 -21.18
CA ASN A 279 14.38 12.74 -22.40
C ASN A 279 14.16 11.22 -22.48
N ARG A 280 13.26 10.64 -21.64
CA ARG A 280 13.03 9.19 -21.57
C ARG A 280 11.56 8.80 -21.60
N ALA A 281 10.71 9.60 -20.98
CA ALA A 281 9.30 9.31 -20.90
C ALA A 281 8.56 9.79 -22.16
N GLU A 282 7.35 9.27 -22.32
CA GLU A 282 6.38 9.73 -23.29
C GLU A 282 5.07 10.04 -22.56
N VAL A 283 4.29 10.94 -23.16
CA VAL A 283 2.91 11.23 -22.76
C VAL A 283 1.98 10.87 -23.90
N LEU A 284 0.69 10.72 -23.60
CA LEU A 284 -0.35 10.54 -24.59
C LEU A 284 -1.10 11.86 -24.79
N ILE A 285 -1.20 12.31 -26.04
CA ILE A 285 -2.01 13.45 -26.42
C ILE A 285 -2.82 13.07 -27.67
N ARG A 286 -4.15 13.25 -27.63
CA ARG A 286 -5.05 12.83 -28.71
C ARG A 286 -4.83 11.37 -29.16
N GLY A 287 -4.51 10.47 -28.20
CA GLY A 287 -4.24 9.05 -28.45
C GLY A 287 -2.87 8.75 -29.10
N ARG A 288 -1.99 9.74 -29.27
CA ARG A 288 -0.65 9.58 -29.83
C ARG A 288 0.42 9.78 -28.74
N ARG A 289 1.51 9.03 -28.83
CA ARG A 289 2.67 9.20 -27.97
C ARG A 289 3.48 10.41 -28.40
N ALA A 290 3.92 11.20 -27.43
CA ALA A 290 4.78 12.36 -27.61
C ALA A 290 5.90 12.35 -26.54
N PRO A 291 7.18 12.48 -26.94
CA PRO A 291 8.29 12.34 -25.99
C PRO A 291 8.44 13.56 -25.10
N VAL A 292 8.77 13.32 -23.83
CA VAL A 292 9.26 14.36 -22.91
C VAL A 292 10.67 14.74 -23.31
N ILE A 293 10.91 16.01 -23.56
CA ILE A 293 12.19 16.57 -24.02
C ILE A 293 12.80 17.54 -23.00
N GLY A 294 14.12 17.47 -22.87
CA GLY A 294 14.86 18.24 -21.87
C GLY A 294 14.70 17.68 -20.45
N ASN A 295 15.32 18.36 -19.48
CA ASN A 295 15.19 18.00 -18.08
C ASN A 295 13.81 18.42 -17.54
N VAL A 296 13.18 17.55 -16.73
CA VAL A 296 12.00 17.90 -15.94
C VAL A 296 12.37 19.00 -14.95
N CYS A 297 11.62 20.12 -14.96
CA CYS A 297 11.77 21.25 -14.05
C CYS A 297 10.99 21.01 -12.73
N MET A 298 11.05 21.94 -11.79
CA MET A 298 10.33 21.82 -10.52
C MET A 298 8.81 21.76 -10.75
N ASP A 299 8.28 22.64 -11.60
CA ASP A 299 6.84 22.84 -11.78
C ASP A 299 6.38 22.59 -13.24
N MET A 300 7.29 22.22 -14.13
CA MET A 300 7.00 22.07 -15.57
C MET A 300 7.84 20.98 -16.23
N LEU A 301 7.29 20.42 -17.31
CA LEU A 301 8.03 19.61 -18.28
C LEU A 301 7.64 20.01 -19.70
N MET A 302 8.50 19.70 -20.66
CA MET A 302 8.31 19.99 -22.08
C MET A 302 8.17 18.70 -22.88
N VAL A 303 7.31 18.76 -23.88
CA VAL A 303 6.95 17.63 -24.77
C VAL A 303 7.10 18.02 -26.22
N ASP A 304 7.74 17.19 -27.03
CA ASP A 304 7.75 17.36 -28.47
C ASP A 304 6.45 16.83 -29.09
N VAL A 305 5.64 17.73 -29.61
CA VAL A 305 4.36 17.41 -30.26
C VAL A 305 4.37 17.65 -31.77
N THR A 306 5.56 17.66 -32.38
CA THR A 306 5.74 17.91 -33.82
C THR A 306 4.95 16.88 -34.63
N ASP A 307 4.96 15.62 -34.22
CA ASP A 307 4.27 14.53 -34.91
C ASP A 307 2.80 14.35 -34.47
N VAL A 308 2.28 15.32 -33.69
CA VAL A 308 0.87 15.42 -33.30
C VAL A 308 0.34 16.77 -33.81
N PRO A 309 0.06 16.93 -35.13
CA PRO A 309 -0.19 18.24 -35.75
C PRO A 309 -1.40 18.99 -35.17
N ASP A 310 -2.40 18.24 -34.70
CA ASP A 310 -3.62 18.82 -34.11
C ASP A 310 -3.51 19.13 -32.63
N ALA A 311 -2.34 18.89 -32.00
CA ALA A 311 -2.13 19.21 -30.60
C ALA A 311 -2.26 20.72 -30.33
N ALA A 312 -3.01 21.07 -29.29
CA ALA A 312 -3.33 22.46 -28.95
C ALA A 312 -3.27 22.70 -27.42
N VAL A 313 -3.12 23.96 -27.01
CA VAL A 313 -3.35 24.38 -25.62
C VAL A 313 -4.81 24.06 -25.25
N GLY A 314 -5.01 23.43 -24.08
CA GLY A 314 -6.34 22.98 -23.64
C GLY A 314 -6.63 21.48 -23.92
N ASP A 315 -5.78 20.79 -24.69
CA ASP A 315 -5.89 19.34 -24.83
C ASP A 315 -5.62 18.61 -23.49
N THR A 316 -6.24 17.46 -23.34
CA THR A 316 -5.89 16.55 -22.23
C THR A 316 -4.63 15.76 -22.59
N VAL A 317 -3.65 15.79 -21.71
CA VAL A 317 -2.41 15.01 -21.76
C VAL A 317 -2.41 13.99 -20.64
N VAL A 318 -2.07 12.75 -20.96
CA VAL A 318 -2.06 11.61 -20.03
C VAL A 318 -0.67 11.03 -19.94
#